data_6731bbdd7944644399919b13b77e043f
#
_entry.id   6731bbdd7944644399919b13b77e043f
#
_cell.length_a   1.000
_cell.length_b   1.000
_cell.length_c   1.000
_cell.angle_alpha   90.00
_cell.angle_beta   90.00
_cell.angle_gamma   90.00
#
_symmetry.space_group_name_H-M   'P 1'
#
loop_
_entity.id
_entity.type
_entity.pdbx_description
1 polymer ?
#
loop_
_entity_poly.entity_id
_entity_poly.type
_entity_poly.pdbx_seq_one_letter_code
_entity_poly.pdbx_strand_id
1 'polypeptide(L)' 'EMKYNLSSYSDLDLLKKIQKSSCQNLRAAICSILYERGYTTAEITLLTNE' A
#
# COMPACT_ATOMS: atom_id res chain seq x y z
N GLU A 1 7.00 11.18 17.64
CA GLU A 1 6.11 11.42 16.54
C GLU A 1 6.46 10.53 15.36
N MET A 2 5.49 9.76 14.92
CA MET A 2 5.73 8.79 13.89
C MET A 2 5.14 9.26 12.56
N LYS A 3 5.98 9.30 11.57
CA LYS A 3 5.53 9.63 10.24
C LYS A 3 5.94 8.53 9.28
N TYR A 4 4.97 8.00 8.63
CA TYR A 4 5.24 6.99 7.61
C TYR A 4 5.53 7.69 6.31
N ASN A 5 6.78 7.67 5.92
CA ASN A 5 7.19 8.29 4.67
C ASN A 5 6.93 7.35 3.51
N LEU A 6 5.69 6.93 3.41
CA LEU A 6 5.34 5.88 2.46
C LEU A 6 5.49 6.32 1.01
N SER A 7 5.37 7.61 0.77
CA SER A 7 5.43 8.09 -0.61
C SER A 7 6.82 7.96 -1.21
N SER A 8 7.84 7.75 -0.38
CA SER A 8 9.19 7.55 -0.90
C SER A 8 9.48 6.08 -1.20
N TYR A 9 8.53 5.21 -0.92
CA TYR A 9 8.68 3.80 -1.20
C TYR A 9 8.26 3.50 -2.64
N SER A 10 8.89 2.51 -3.23
CA SER A 10 8.47 2.06 -4.54
C SER A 10 7.18 1.24 -4.44
N ASP A 11 6.55 1.01 -5.59
CA ASP A 11 5.31 0.25 -5.60
C ASP A 11 5.51 -1.15 -5.00
N LEU A 12 6.61 -1.79 -5.36
CA LEU A 12 6.88 -3.13 -4.84
C LEU A 12 7.04 -3.11 -3.35
N ASP A 13 7.71 -2.09 -2.82
CA ASP A 13 7.88 -2.00 -1.38
C ASP A 13 6.54 -1.82 -0.68
N LEU A 14 5.68 -0.99 -1.25
CA LEU A 14 4.37 -0.77 -0.67
C LEU A 14 3.53 -2.06 -0.69
N LEU A 15 3.60 -2.79 -1.78
CA LEU A 15 2.85 -4.04 -1.89
C LEU A 15 3.35 -5.06 -0.90
N LYS A 16 4.65 -5.13 -0.71
CA LYS A 16 5.20 -6.06 0.28
C LYS A 16 4.76 -5.69 1.68
N LYS A 17 4.75 -4.41 1.98
CA LYS A 17 4.33 -3.97 3.30
C LYS A 17 2.87 -4.31 3.55
N ILE A 18 2.03 -4.14 2.55
CA ILE A 18 0.61 -4.40 2.72
C ILE A 18 0.35 -5.89 2.94
N GLN A 19 1.12 -6.73 2.27
CA GLN A 19 0.98 -8.16 2.43
C GLN A 19 1.41 -8.64 3.80
N LYS A 20 2.44 -8.02 4.34
CA LYS A 20 2.97 -8.43 5.63
C LYS A 20 2.25 -7.79 6.79
N SER A 21 1.59 -6.68 6.56
CA SER A 21 0.97 -5.92 7.64
C SER A 21 -0.44 -6.40 7.88
N SER A 22 -0.77 -6.59 9.15
CA SER A 22 -2.15 -6.87 9.53
C SER A 22 -2.83 -5.62 10.09
N CYS A 23 -2.15 -4.49 10.09
CA CYS A 23 -2.71 -3.25 10.60
C CYS A 23 -3.57 -2.60 9.52
N GLN A 24 -4.86 -2.44 9.80
CA GLN A 24 -5.75 -1.86 8.82
C GLN A 24 -5.41 -0.41 8.51
N ASN A 25 -4.97 0.34 9.50
CA ASN A 25 -4.61 1.73 9.27
C ASN A 25 -3.46 1.85 8.28
N LEU A 26 -2.45 1.02 8.45
CA LEU A 26 -1.32 1.06 7.55
C LEU A 26 -1.72 0.62 6.15
N ARG A 27 -2.54 -0.42 6.05
CA ARG A 27 -2.98 -0.89 4.74
C ARG A 27 -3.80 0.18 4.03
N ALA A 28 -4.66 0.87 4.76
CA ALA A 28 -5.45 1.94 4.16
C ALA A 28 -4.56 3.06 3.65
N ALA A 29 -3.54 3.42 4.41
CA ALA A 29 -2.62 4.46 3.97
C ALA A 29 -1.89 4.05 2.70
N ILE A 30 -1.43 2.81 2.64
CA ILE A 30 -0.73 2.33 1.46
C ILE A 30 -1.66 2.32 0.25
N CYS A 31 -2.89 1.86 0.43
CA CYS A 31 -3.85 1.84 -0.65
C CYS A 31 -4.12 3.25 -1.17
N SER A 32 -4.22 4.20 -0.26
CA SER A 32 -4.46 5.58 -0.65
C SER A 32 -3.34 6.09 -1.55
N ILE A 33 -2.10 5.77 -1.19
CA ILE A 33 -0.96 6.19 -2.00
C ILE A 33 -1.00 5.52 -3.37
N LEU A 34 -1.32 4.24 -3.41
CA LEU A 34 -1.38 3.52 -4.67
C LEU A 34 -2.46 4.09 -5.58
N TYR A 35 -3.61 4.47 -5.01
CA TYR A 35 -4.65 5.12 -5.81
C TYR A 35 -4.13 6.39 -6.44
N GLU A 36 -3.38 7.18 -5.69
CA GLU A 36 -2.84 8.42 -6.22
C GLU A 36 -1.86 8.18 -7.36
N ARG A 37 -1.24 7.02 -7.38
CA ARG A 37 -0.30 6.66 -8.43
C ARG A 37 -0.99 6.12 -9.66
N GLY A 38 -2.32 5.94 -9.60
CA GLY A 38 -3.07 5.46 -10.74
C GLY A 38 -3.56 4.04 -10.64
N TYR A 39 -3.34 3.39 -9.51
CA TYR A 39 -3.82 2.02 -9.33
C TYR A 39 -5.31 2.01 -9.04
N THR A 40 -5.98 0.95 -9.44
CA THR A 40 -7.38 0.76 -9.12
C THR A 40 -7.52 -0.26 -8.00
N THR A 41 -8.72 -0.29 -7.41
CA THR A 41 -9.00 -1.27 -6.36
C THR A 41 -8.76 -2.69 -6.86
N ALA A 42 -9.21 -2.97 -8.07
CA ALA A 42 -9.04 -4.31 -8.64
C ALA A 42 -7.57 -4.66 -8.78
N GLU A 43 -6.78 -3.70 -9.25
CA GLU A 43 -5.35 -3.95 -9.42
C GLU A 43 -4.67 -4.21 -8.09
N ILE A 44 -4.99 -3.41 -7.08
CA ILE A 44 -4.38 -3.59 -5.78
C ILE A 44 -4.77 -4.95 -5.21
N THR A 45 -6.02 -5.34 -5.36
CA THR A 45 -6.47 -6.64 -4.88
C THR A 45 -5.71 -7.77 -5.56
N LEU A 46 -5.54 -7.68 -6.87
CA LEU A 46 -4.82 -8.71 -7.60
C LEU A 46 -3.37 -8.80 -7.16
N LEU A 47 -2.74 -7.67 -6.94
CA LEU A 47 -1.33 -7.66 -6.58
C LEU A 47 -1.08 -8.11 -5.15
N THR A 48 -2.02 -7.89 -4.26
CA THR A 48 -1.86 -8.25 -2.87
C THR A 48 -2.54 -9.55 -2.49
N ASN A 49 -3.36 -10.08 -3.36
CA ASN A 49 -4.07 -11.32 -3.10
C ASN A 49 -3.24 -12.49 -3.59
N GLU A 50 -2.69 -13.23 -2.68
CA GLU A 50 -1.88 -14.38 -3.03
C GLU A 50 -2.71 -15.60 -3.34
#